data_691de60c3c77909606035604d0cea37f
#
_entry.id   691de60c3c77909606035604d0cea37f
#
_cell.length_a   1.000
_cell.length_b   1.000
_cell.length_c   1.000
_cell.angle_alpha   90.00
_cell.angle_beta   90.00
_cell.angle_gamma   90.00
#
_symmetry.space_group_name_H-M   'P 1'
#
loop_
_entity.id
_entity.type
_entity.pdbx_description
1 polymer ?
#
loop_
_entity_poly.entity_id
_entity_poly.type
_entity_poly.pdbx_seq_one_letter_code
_entity_poly.pdbx_strand_id
1 'polypeptide(L)'
;MSAAGVRGSAAGRTGERGGATICLLAVGLAFVMVGVFGAAVGAARTARQQARVAADFGALAGAGEALLGEPAACGRAAEIAAANGGRLLACRLDGLDVLVTAEVAVTPLPGLARVAAASARAGPVRG
;
A
#
# COMPACT_ATOMS: atom_id res chain seq x y z
N MET A 1 -30.17 23.92 37.81
CA MET A 1 -29.48 24.03 36.54
C MET A 1 -29.95 22.99 35.51
N SER A 2 -29.58 21.76 35.68
CA SER A 2 -29.93 20.70 34.75
C SER A 2 -31.43 20.36 34.70
N ALA A 3 -32.12 20.47 35.83
CA ALA A 3 -33.55 20.14 35.92
C ALA A 3 -34.41 21.04 35.02
N ALA A 4 -34.11 22.31 34.94
CA ALA A 4 -34.83 23.24 34.09
C ALA A 4 -34.61 22.93 32.59
N GLY A 5 -33.40 22.64 32.21
CA GLY A 5 -33.08 22.25 30.86
C GLY A 5 -33.76 20.95 30.43
N VAL A 6 -33.76 19.96 31.30
CA VAL A 6 -34.40 18.66 31.04
C VAL A 6 -35.91 18.82 30.90
N ARG A 7 -36.54 19.61 31.75
CA ARG A 7 -37.98 19.84 31.70
C ARG A 7 -38.39 20.65 30.47
N GLY A 8 -37.62 21.66 30.11
CA GLY A 8 -37.90 22.48 28.94
C GLY A 8 -37.89 21.72 27.64
N SER A 9 -37.25 20.57 27.61
CA SER A 9 -37.13 19.78 26.42
C SER A 9 -38.19 18.68 26.30
N ALA A 10 -39.18 18.62 27.18
CA ALA A 10 -40.18 17.57 27.14
C ALA A 10 -40.92 17.51 25.79
N ALA A 11 -41.33 18.64 25.26
CA ALA A 11 -41.96 18.75 23.95
C ALA A 11 -40.94 18.64 22.80
N GLY A 12 -39.75 19.18 23.03
CA GLY A 12 -38.65 19.11 22.04
C GLY A 12 -37.85 17.82 22.05
N ARG A 13 -38.14 16.95 22.99
CA ARG A 13 -37.38 15.72 23.17
C ARG A 13 -37.36 14.81 21.92
N THR A 14 -38.48 14.75 21.20
CA THR A 14 -38.58 14.03 19.95
C THR A 14 -37.66 14.63 18.87
N GLY A 15 -37.68 15.97 18.76
CA GLY A 15 -36.77 16.67 17.83
C GLY A 15 -35.31 16.54 18.25
N GLU A 16 -35.03 16.64 19.56
CA GLU A 16 -33.69 16.46 20.11
C GLU A 16 -33.18 15.04 19.88
N ARG A 17 -34.01 14.02 20.02
CA ARG A 17 -33.66 12.64 19.72
C ARG A 17 -33.38 12.45 18.23
N GLY A 18 -34.21 13.03 17.36
CA GLY A 18 -33.97 13.03 15.91
C GLY A 18 -32.68 13.74 15.55
N GLY A 19 -32.42 14.92 16.16
CA GLY A 19 -31.19 15.67 15.96
C GLY A 19 -29.97 14.92 16.48
N ALA A 20 -30.06 14.32 17.67
CA ALA A 20 -28.98 13.53 18.25
C ALA A 20 -28.68 12.29 17.40
N THR A 21 -29.71 11.62 16.90
CA THR A 21 -29.54 10.45 16.03
C THR A 21 -28.88 10.84 14.72
N ILE A 22 -29.30 11.96 14.12
CA ILE A 22 -28.70 12.48 12.90
C ILE A 22 -27.22 12.86 13.15
N CYS A 23 -26.93 13.52 14.28
CA CYS A 23 -25.56 13.86 14.66
C CYS A 23 -24.71 12.61 14.85
N LEU A 24 -25.24 11.60 15.55
CA LEU A 24 -24.52 10.34 15.75
C LEU A 24 -24.26 9.61 14.43
N LEU A 25 -25.24 9.59 13.54
CA LEU A 25 -25.08 9.02 12.21
C LEU A 25 -24.03 9.77 11.39
N ALA A 26 -24.05 11.11 11.45
CA ALA A 26 -23.08 11.94 10.75
C ALA A 26 -21.67 11.72 11.30
N VAL A 27 -21.50 11.70 12.61
CA VAL A 27 -20.21 11.42 13.26
C VAL A 27 -19.74 9.99 12.93
N GLY A 28 -20.64 9.02 13.02
CA GLY A 28 -20.33 7.63 12.69
C GLY A 28 -19.90 7.48 11.23
N LEU A 29 -20.61 8.15 10.32
CA LEU A 29 -20.25 8.16 8.90
C LEU A 29 -18.88 8.81 8.67
N ALA A 30 -18.62 9.92 9.36
CA ALA A 30 -17.31 10.59 9.28
C ALA A 30 -16.19 9.66 9.74
N PHE A 31 -16.37 8.95 10.85
CA PHE A 31 -15.38 7.97 11.31
C PHE A 31 -15.17 6.82 10.32
N VAL A 32 -16.26 6.31 9.73
CA VAL A 32 -16.18 5.26 8.71
C VAL A 32 -15.38 5.76 7.50
N MET A 33 -15.67 6.98 7.04
CA MET A 33 -14.95 7.56 5.91
C MET A 33 -13.46 7.72 6.21
N VAL A 34 -13.12 8.24 7.38
CA VAL A 34 -11.72 8.37 7.81
C VAL A 34 -11.05 7.00 7.90
N GLY A 35 -11.74 6.01 8.45
CA GLY A 35 -11.24 4.65 8.56
C GLY A 35 -10.98 4.02 7.19
N VAL A 36 -11.90 4.16 6.25
CA VAL A 36 -11.75 3.66 4.89
C VAL A 36 -10.58 4.35 4.17
N PHE A 37 -10.50 5.68 4.28
CA PHE A 37 -9.39 6.42 3.70
C PHE A 37 -8.05 6.02 4.32
N GLY A 38 -8.00 5.90 5.64
CA GLY A 38 -6.79 5.47 6.36
C GLY A 38 -6.34 4.07 5.93
N ALA A 39 -7.28 3.14 5.80
CA ALA A 39 -7.00 1.79 5.33
C ALA A 39 -6.51 1.78 3.89
N ALA A 40 -7.12 2.57 3.02
CA ALA A 40 -6.70 2.68 1.62
C ALA A 40 -5.28 3.24 1.48
N VAL A 41 -4.95 4.30 2.24
CA VAL A 41 -3.60 4.87 2.27
C VAL A 41 -2.61 3.88 2.84
N GLY A 42 -2.97 3.20 3.92
CA GLY A 42 -2.13 2.16 4.54
C GLY A 42 -1.83 1.03 3.56
N ALA A 43 -2.84 0.54 2.85
CA ALA A 43 -2.67 -0.51 1.84
C ALA A 43 -1.75 -0.05 0.70
N ALA A 44 -1.89 1.20 0.24
CA ALA A 44 -1.04 1.75 -0.80
C ALA A 44 0.43 1.86 -0.35
N ARG A 45 0.67 2.29 0.88
CA ARG A 45 2.02 2.37 1.46
C ARG A 45 2.65 0.99 1.60
N THR A 46 1.89 0.03 2.09
CA THR A 46 2.34 -1.36 2.23
C THR A 46 2.69 -1.96 0.87
N ALA A 47 1.86 -1.73 -0.14
CA ALA A 47 2.11 -2.21 -1.49
C ALA A 47 3.39 -1.61 -2.09
N ARG A 48 3.63 -0.31 -1.89
CA ARG A 48 4.88 0.34 -2.33
C ARG A 48 6.10 -0.23 -1.63
N GLN A 49 5.98 -0.45 -0.34
CA GLN A 49 7.05 -1.05 0.46
C GLN A 49 7.34 -2.48 -0.02
N GLN A 50 6.30 -3.25 -0.28
CA GLN A 50 6.41 -4.61 -0.79
C GLN A 50 7.05 -4.64 -2.18
N ALA A 51 6.65 -3.73 -3.07
CA ALA A 51 7.25 -3.60 -4.40
C ALA A 51 8.75 -3.24 -4.30
N ARG A 52 9.09 -2.35 -3.37
CA ARG A 52 10.49 -1.98 -3.13
C ARG A 52 11.30 -3.16 -2.62
N VAL A 53 10.78 -3.91 -1.65
CA VAL A 53 11.43 -5.11 -1.11
C VAL A 53 11.64 -6.14 -2.23
N ALA A 54 10.61 -6.39 -3.02
CA ALA A 54 10.69 -7.32 -4.15
C ALA A 54 11.74 -6.88 -5.17
N ALA A 55 11.80 -5.59 -5.49
CA ALA A 55 12.79 -5.04 -6.41
C ALA A 55 14.21 -5.12 -5.83
N ASP A 56 14.39 -4.75 -4.56
CA ASP A 56 15.69 -4.77 -3.91
C ASP A 56 16.27 -6.19 -3.82
N PHE A 57 15.48 -7.13 -3.33
CA PHE A 57 15.92 -8.52 -3.23
C PHE A 57 16.09 -9.16 -4.60
N GLY A 58 15.22 -8.83 -5.56
CA GLY A 58 15.38 -9.27 -6.94
C GLY A 58 16.67 -8.75 -7.55
N ALA A 59 16.97 -7.48 -7.39
CA ALA A 59 18.21 -6.88 -7.89
C ALA A 59 19.45 -7.49 -7.24
N LEU A 60 19.43 -7.70 -5.93
CA LEU A 60 20.54 -8.33 -5.20
C LEU A 60 20.77 -9.77 -5.68
N ALA A 61 19.70 -10.54 -5.80
CA ALA A 61 19.80 -11.92 -6.26
C ALA A 61 20.30 -11.99 -7.71
N GLY A 62 19.80 -11.11 -8.56
CA GLY A 62 20.26 -11.01 -9.94
C GLY A 62 21.73 -10.62 -10.05
N ALA A 63 22.16 -9.68 -9.21
CA ALA A 63 23.56 -9.25 -9.18
C ALA A 63 24.51 -10.40 -8.81
N GLY A 64 24.07 -11.33 -7.98
CA GLY A 64 24.85 -12.53 -7.66
C GLY A 64 25.12 -13.43 -8.88
N GLU A 65 24.33 -13.31 -9.91
CA GLU A 65 24.47 -14.09 -11.15
C GLU A 65 24.85 -13.23 -12.36
N ALA A 66 25.28 -11.99 -12.13
CA ALA A 66 25.61 -11.05 -13.21
C ALA A 66 26.73 -11.57 -14.14
N LEU A 67 27.69 -12.30 -13.60
CA LEU A 67 28.76 -12.90 -14.38
C LEU A 67 28.29 -13.99 -15.35
N LEU A 68 27.12 -14.57 -15.10
CA LEU A 68 26.53 -15.58 -15.97
C LEU A 68 25.71 -14.97 -17.11
N GLY A 69 25.60 -13.64 -17.17
CA GLY A 69 24.88 -12.91 -18.20
C GLY A 69 23.48 -12.50 -17.80
N GLU A 70 22.90 -11.64 -18.63
CA GLU A 70 21.57 -11.04 -18.37
C GLU A 70 20.45 -12.07 -18.21
N PRO A 71 20.32 -13.10 -19.05
CA PRO A 71 19.25 -14.08 -18.86
C PRO A 71 19.29 -14.77 -17.49
N ALA A 72 20.46 -15.14 -17.01
CA ALA A 72 20.64 -15.78 -15.71
C ALA A 72 20.33 -14.79 -14.58
N ALA A 73 20.89 -13.59 -14.65
CA ALA A 73 20.67 -12.53 -13.66
C ALA A 73 19.20 -12.16 -13.57
N CYS A 74 18.54 -11.89 -14.69
CA CYS A 74 17.14 -11.51 -14.73
C CYS A 74 16.19 -12.65 -14.38
N GLY A 75 16.54 -13.89 -14.72
CA GLY A 75 15.79 -15.06 -14.29
C GLY A 75 15.79 -15.21 -12.78
N ARG A 76 16.95 -15.04 -12.16
CA ARG A 76 17.06 -15.08 -10.70
C ARG A 76 16.34 -13.92 -10.04
N ALA A 77 16.45 -12.74 -10.61
CA ALA A 77 15.73 -11.55 -10.12
C ALA A 77 14.21 -11.77 -10.14
N ALA A 78 13.67 -12.32 -11.22
CA ALA A 78 12.25 -12.62 -11.36
C ALA A 78 11.78 -13.64 -10.32
N GLU A 79 12.56 -14.69 -10.09
CA GLU A 79 12.26 -15.73 -9.11
C GLU A 79 12.18 -15.17 -7.70
N ILE A 80 13.14 -14.34 -7.30
CA ILE A 80 13.18 -13.76 -5.97
C ILE A 80 12.13 -12.65 -5.80
N ALA A 81 11.87 -11.85 -6.82
CA ALA A 81 10.79 -10.87 -6.79
C ALA A 81 9.44 -11.56 -6.56
N ALA A 82 9.19 -12.68 -7.26
CA ALA A 82 7.98 -13.47 -7.08
C ALA A 82 7.89 -14.05 -5.65
N ALA A 83 8.99 -14.55 -5.11
CA ALA A 83 9.05 -15.06 -3.74
C ALA A 83 8.73 -14.00 -2.69
N ASN A 84 8.92 -12.71 -3.03
CA ASN A 84 8.61 -11.57 -2.16
C ASN A 84 7.28 -10.90 -2.53
N GLY A 85 6.40 -11.59 -3.25
CA GLY A 85 5.06 -11.11 -3.56
C GLY A 85 4.98 -10.09 -4.69
N GLY A 86 6.05 -9.91 -5.45
CA GLY A 86 6.11 -9.00 -6.58
C GLY A 86 6.14 -9.70 -7.92
N ARG A 87 6.02 -8.92 -8.97
CA ARG A 87 6.21 -9.38 -10.33
C ARG A 87 7.25 -8.49 -11.02
N LEU A 88 8.20 -9.11 -11.68
CA LEU A 88 9.21 -8.36 -12.42
C LEU A 88 8.59 -7.75 -13.68
N LEU A 89 8.65 -6.43 -13.80
CA LEU A 89 8.19 -5.71 -14.98
C LEU A 89 9.31 -5.51 -15.99
N ALA A 90 10.49 -5.22 -15.49
CA ALA A 90 11.66 -4.93 -16.30
C ALA A 90 12.90 -5.37 -15.57
N CYS A 91 13.87 -5.88 -16.32
CA CYS A 91 15.17 -6.23 -15.80
C CYS A 91 16.20 -6.06 -16.92
N ARG A 92 17.32 -5.48 -16.56
CA ARG A 92 18.46 -5.40 -17.48
C ARG A 92 19.77 -5.43 -16.72
N LEU A 93 20.77 -5.91 -17.39
CA LEU A 93 22.14 -5.93 -16.89
C LEU A 93 22.92 -4.80 -17.57
N ASP A 94 23.50 -3.93 -16.76
CA ASP A 94 24.34 -2.82 -17.20
C ASP A 94 25.74 -3.01 -16.60
N GLY A 95 26.63 -3.62 -17.38
CA GLY A 95 27.91 -4.07 -16.84
C GLY A 95 27.69 -5.21 -15.86
N LEU A 96 28.00 -4.96 -14.58
CA LEU A 96 27.74 -5.87 -13.48
C LEU A 96 26.59 -5.39 -12.58
N ASP A 97 25.92 -4.33 -12.97
CA ASP A 97 24.78 -3.80 -12.25
C ASP A 97 23.48 -4.38 -12.83
N VAL A 98 22.62 -4.84 -11.97
CA VAL A 98 21.28 -5.32 -12.35
C VAL A 98 20.26 -4.26 -11.98
N LEU A 99 19.49 -3.81 -12.96
CA LEU A 99 18.40 -2.87 -12.78
C LEU A 99 17.08 -3.63 -12.90
N VAL A 100 16.28 -3.54 -11.85
CA VAL A 100 15.02 -4.28 -11.71
C VAL A 100 13.89 -3.31 -11.42
N THR A 101 12.77 -3.52 -12.09
CA THR A 101 11.50 -2.88 -11.72
C THR A 101 10.51 -3.99 -11.41
N ALA A 102 9.95 -3.94 -10.21
CA ALA A 102 8.95 -4.90 -9.75
C ALA A 102 7.65 -4.19 -9.40
N GLU A 103 6.55 -4.88 -9.52
CA GLU A 103 5.23 -4.39 -9.15
C GLU A 103 4.55 -5.34 -8.17
N VAL A 104 3.65 -4.77 -7.37
CA VAL A 104 2.75 -5.51 -6.48
C VAL A 104 1.34 -5.02 -6.76
N ALA A 105 0.43 -5.95 -7.01
CA ALA A 105 -0.98 -5.62 -7.15
C ALA A 105 -1.62 -5.43 -5.77
N VAL A 106 -2.46 -4.42 -5.64
CA VAL A 106 -3.17 -4.13 -4.40
C VAL A 106 -4.60 -3.74 -4.72
N THR A 107 -5.52 -4.16 -3.87
CA THR A 107 -6.93 -3.79 -3.95
C THR A 107 -7.29 -3.01 -2.68
N PRO A 108 -7.00 -1.68 -2.63
CA PRO A 108 -7.25 -0.88 -1.42
C PRO A 108 -8.74 -0.77 -1.09
N LEU A 109 -9.59 -0.85 -2.11
CA LEU A 109 -11.04 -0.84 -1.98
C LEU A 109 -11.64 -1.95 -2.86
N PRO A 110 -12.80 -2.53 -2.48
CA PRO A 110 -13.48 -3.52 -3.33
C PRO A 110 -13.74 -2.96 -4.74
N GLY A 111 -13.33 -3.71 -5.75
CA GLY A 111 -13.49 -3.32 -7.14
C GLY A 111 -12.47 -2.31 -7.66
N LEU A 112 -11.56 -1.84 -6.83
CA LEU A 112 -10.50 -0.90 -7.23
C LEU A 112 -9.14 -1.61 -7.15
N ALA A 113 -8.66 -2.11 -8.26
CA ALA A 113 -7.33 -2.69 -8.35
C ALA A 113 -6.30 -1.60 -8.70
N ARG A 114 -5.22 -1.57 -7.98
CA ARG A 114 -4.08 -0.67 -8.21
C ARG A 114 -2.79 -1.48 -8.23
N VAL A 115 -1.79 -0.91 -8.83
CA VAL A 115 -0.45 -1.50 -8.90
C VAL A 115 0.54 -0.51 -8.32
N ALA A 116 1.37 -1.00 -7.41
CA ALA A 116 2.51 -0.25 -6.90
C ALA A 116 3.78 -0.81 -7.55
N ALA A 117 4.64 0.07 -8.03
CA ALA A 117 5.88 -0.33 -8.66
C ALA A 117 7.06 0.34 -7.96
N ALA A 118 8.20 -0.33 -7.97
CA ALA A 118 9.44 0.19 -7.45
C ALA A 118 10.61 -0.33 -8.30
N SER A 119 11.65 0.47 -8.39
CA SER A 119 12.87 0.09 -9.10
C SER A 119 14.04 -0.01 -8.13
N ALA A 120 14.94 -0.92 -8.41
CA ALA A 120 16.15 -1.11 -7.64
C ALA A 120 17.33 -1.39 -8.56
N ARG A 121 18.50 -1.07 -8.06
CA ARG A 121 19.78 -1.33 -8.75
C ARG A 121 20.71 -2.00 -7.74
N ALA A 122 21.34 -3.06 -8.16
CA ALA A 122 22.35 -3.75 -7.35
C ALA A 122 23.55 -4.12 -8.22
N GLY A 123 24.72 -4.00 -7.67
CA GLY A 123 25.96 -4.33 -8.34
C GLY A 123 27.14 -4.22 -7.38
N PRO A 124 28.35 -4.49 -7.85
CA PRO A 124 29.52 -4.41 -7.00
C PRO A 124 29.75 -2.97 -6.51
N VAL A 125 30.24 -2.86 -5.28
CA VAL A 125 30.60 -1.56 -4.71
C VAL A 125 31.79 -1.01 -5.48
N ARG A 126 31.63 0.20 -6.00
CA ARG A 126 32.70 0.91 -6.69
C ARG A 126 33.34 1.87 -5.71
N GLY A 127 34.58 1.64 -5.45
CA GLY A 127 35.39 2.51 -4.60
C GLY A 127 35.83 3.80 -5.29
#